data_9b9e8a11247380016244edd9ee028328
#
_entry.id   9b9e8a11247380016244edd9ee028328
#
_cell.length_a   1.000
_cell.length_b   1.000
_cell.length_c   1.000
_cell.angle_alpha   90.00
_cell.angle_beta   90.00
_cell.angle_gamma   90.00
#
_symmetry.space_group_name_H-M   'P 1'
#
loop_
_entity.id
_entity.type
_entity.pdbx_description
1 polymer ?
#
loop_
_entity_poly.entity_id
_entity_poly.type
_entity_poly.pdbx_seq_one_letter_code
_entity_poly.pdbx_strand_id
1 'polypeptide(L)'
;MKTRILAASVLGLGVAAAGFAWAGHQGVGPLASMGHGHFGARFARLHVDMVVDRALRVAEATPEQRQKIDAIVEKAFADHARYGDQHRALHGQALEILSADVVARSRLEELRGRHLQIAQQGSRQLVTVLADIADVLTPAQRQKLAAHAKAMHE
;
A
#
# COMPACT_ATOMS: atom_id res chain seq x y z
N MET A 1 21.95 -24.18 -14.49
CA MET A 1 21.64 -23.89 -13.06
C MET A 1 22.00 -22.44 -12.75
N LYS A 2 21.16 -21.44 -13.12
CA LYS A 2 21.34 -20.01 -12.70
C LYS A 2 20.02 -19.27 -12.93
N THR A 3 18.97 -19.58 -12.15
CA THR A 3 17.68 -18.87 -12.29
C THR A 3 16.93 -18.77 -10.94
N ARG A 4 17.62 -18.46 -9.84
CA ARG A 4 16.98 -18.42 -8.50
C ARG A 4 17.27 -17.16 -7.65
N ILE A 5 17.73 -16.03 -8.21
CA ILE A 5 18.13 -14.87 -7.40
C ILE A 5 17.28 -13.59 -7.69
N LEU A 6 16.27 -13.64 -8.53
CA LEU A 6 15.52 -12.42 -8.90
C LEU A 6 14.29 -12.09 -8.03
N ALA A 7 13.93 -12.94 -7.07
CA ALA A 7 12.68 -12.73 -6.30
C ALA A 7 12.83 -11.90 -5.00
N ALA A 8 14.05 -11.65 -4.51
CA ALA A 8 14.24 -11.03 -3.19
C ALA A 8 14.37 -9.50 -3.20
N SER A 9 14.56 -8.88 -4.37
CA SER A 9 14.94 -7.46 -4.46
C SER A 9 13.77 -6.47 -4.42
N VAL A 10 12.53 -6.94 -4.56
CA VAL A 10 11.31 -6.10 -4.56
C VAL A 10 10.74 -5.88 -3.16
N LEU A 11 11.18 -6.68 -2.18
CA LEU A 11 10.63 -6.70 -0.82
C LEU A 11 10.92 -5.43 0.01
N GLY A 12 11.98 -4.70 -0.28
CA GLY A 12 12.34 -3.51 0.51
C GLY A 12 11.38 -2.33 0.35
N LEU A 13 10.88 -2.10 -0.87
CA LEU A 13 9.83 -1.11 -1.12
C LEU A 13 8.44 -1.65 -0.75
N GLY A 14 8.25 -2.97 -0.87
CA GLY A 14 6.99 -3.65 -0.53
C GLY A 14 6.65 -3.62 0.95
N VAL A 15 7.64 -3.69 1.84
CA VAL A 15 7.41 -3.65 3.30
C VAL A 15 6.92 -2.27 3.73
N ALA A 16 7.41 -1.18 3.15
CA ALA A 16 6.90 0.16 3.42
C ALA A 16 5.46 0.33 2.91
N ALA A 17 5.13 -0.24 1.74
CA ALA A 17 3.79 -0.17 1.16
C ALA A 17 2.82 -1.21 1.77
N ALA A 18 3.31 -2.41 2.16
CA ALA A 18 2.52 -3.40 2.90
C ALA A 18 2.26 -2.97 4.35
N GLY A 19 3.21 -2.28 4.98
CA GLY A 19 3.00 -1.62 6.26
C GLY A 19 1.88 -0.59 6.19
N PHE A 20 1.70 0.06 5.05
CA PHE A 20 0.63 1.01 4.80
C PHE A 20 -0.75 0.34 4.69
N ALA A 21 -0.86 -0.78 4.00
CA ALA A 21 -2.10 -1.56 3.92
C ALA A 21 -2.41 -2.30 5.23
N TRP A 22 -1.39 -2.79 5.93
CA TRP A 22 -1.53 -3.59 7.15
C TRP A 22 -1.74 -2.71 8.41
N ALA A 23 -1.09 -1.55 8.51
CA ALA A 23 -1.32 -0.62 9.62
C ALA A 23 -2.74 -0.04 9.61
N GLY A 24 -3.38 0.08 8.44
CA GLY A 24 -4.79 0.41 8.32
C GLY A 24 -5.73 -0.69 8.84
N HIS A 25 -5.26 -1.93 8.95
CA HIS A 25 -6.05 -3.10 9.36
C HIS A 25 -5.94 -3.45 10.85
N GLN A 26 -4.84 -3.03 11.49
CA GLN A 26 -4.57 -3.36 12.89
C GLN A 26 -4.94 -2.20 13.82
N GLY A 27 -6.11 -1.66 13.80
CA GLY A 27 -6.66 -0.62 14.70
C GLY A 27 -6.23 -0.67 16.18
N VAL A 28 -4.93 -0.84 16.45
CA VAL A 28 -4.33 -1.01 17.78
C VAL A 28 -3.57 0.24 18.15
N GLY A 29 -4.28 1.23 18.69
CA GLY A 29 -3.68 2.39 19.33
C GLY A 29 -4.62 3.59 19.39
N PRO A 30 -4.53 4.43 20.43
CA PRO A 30 -5.34 5.64 20.59
C PRO A 30 -5.16 6.65 19.45
N LEU A 31 -4.16 6.51 18.60
CA LEU A 31 -3.95 7.33 17.39
C LEU A 31 -4.77 6.84 16.17
N ALA A 32 -5.25 5.60 16.17
CA ALA A 32 -6.06 5.07 15.08
C ALA A 32 -7.47 5.69 15.04
N SER A 33 -7.99 6.16 16.17
CA SER A 33 -9.29 6.82 16.24
C SER A 33 -9.30 8.26 15.72
N MET A 34 -8.13 8.92 15.64
CA MET A 34 -8.01 10.29 15.13
C MET A 34 -7.85 10.38 13.59
N GLY A 35 -7.67 9.27 12.88
CA GLY A 35 -7.17 9.24 11.50
C GLY A 35 -8.17 8.89 10.40
N HIS A 36 -9.47 8.79 10.65
CA HIS A 36 -10.44 8.37 9.63
C HIS A 36 -10.94 9.49 8.68
N GLY A 37 -10.35 10.69 8.75
CA GLY A 37 -10.68 11.82 7.90
C GLY A 37 -9.53 12.22 6.96
N HIS A 38 -9.70 13.34 6.27
CA HIS A 38 -8.70 13.97 5.38
C HIS A 38 -7.31 14.14 6.01
N PHE A 39 -7.21 14.19 7.35
CA PHE A 39 -5.95 14.30 8.09
C PHE A 39 -5.13 13.02 8.00
N GLY A 40 -5.74 11.85 8.16
CA GLY A 40 -5.07 10.55 8.02
C GLY A 40 -4.53 10.32 6.61
N ALA A 41 -5.28 10.69 5.57
CA ALA A 41 -4.84 10.58 4.20
C ALA A 41 -3.63 11.48 3.89
N ARG A 42 -3.60 12.70 4.44
CA ARG A 42 -2.45 13.62 4.30
C ARG A 42 -1.19 13.10 4.99
N PHE A 43 -1.32 12.55 6.20
CA PHE A 43 -0.20 11.92 6.90
C PHE A 43 0.34 10.71 6.15
N ALA A 44 -0.55 9.88 5.64
CA ALA A 44 -0.21 8.75 4.83
C ALA A 44 0.58 9.16 3.59
N ARG A 45 0.12 10.20 2.90
CA ARG A 45 0.78 10.76 1.74
C ARG A 45 2.18 11.27 2.09
N LEU A 46 2.30 12.12 3.11
CA LEU A 46 3.59 12.65 3.55
C LEU A 46 4.58 11.53 3.91
N HIS A 47 4.12 10.48 4.57
CA HIS A 47 4.96 9.33 4.89
C HIS A 47 5.48 8.62 3.64
N VAL A 48 4.61 8.35 2.67
CA VAL A 48 5.01 7.71 1.41
C VAL A 48 5.97 8.60 0.63
N ASP A 49 5.71 9.90 0.54
CA ASP A 49 6.60 10.85 -0.14
C ASP A 49 8.01 10.84 0.48
N MET A 50 8.11 10.83 1.83
CA MET A 50 9.39 10.72 2.53
C MET A 50 10.11 9.40 2.23
N VAL A 51 9.39 8.27 2.23
CA VAL A 51 9.96 6.95 1.95
C VAL A 51 10.45 6.86 0.51
N VAL A 52 9.64 7.33 -0.45
CA VAL A 52 9.98 7.35 -1.88
C VAL A 52 11.19 8.24 -2.11
N ASP A 53 11.20 9.46 -1.57
CA ASP A 53 12.32 10.38 -1.73
C ASP A 53 13.62 9.84 -1.13
N ARG A 54 13.54 9.18 0.05
CA ARG A 54 14.70 8.48 0.62
C ARG A 54 15.19 7.34 -0.28
N ALA A 55 14.29 6.52 -0.80
CA ALA A 55 14.62 5.43 -1.70
C ALA A 55 15.29 5.94 -2.98
N LEU A 56 14.76 7.02 -3.58
CA LEU A 56 15.33 7.63 -4.78
C LEU A 56 16.72 8.24 -4.54
N ARG A 57 17.00 8.77 -3.34
CA ARG A 57 18.35 9.20 -2.95
C ARG A 57 19.32 8.02 -2.84
N VAL A 58 18.90 6.93 -2.18
CA VAL A 58 19.72 5.70 -2.04
C VAL A 58 20.03 5.09 -3.42
N ALA A 59 19.05 5.08 -4.32
CA ALA A 59 19.21 4.59 -5.68
C ALA A 59 20.03 5.54 -6.57
N GLU A 60 20.31 6.77 -6.13
CA GLU A 60 20.90 7.82 -6.97
C GLU A 60 20.10 8.01 -8.27
N ALA A 61 18.77 8.09 -8.13
CA ALA A 61 17.87 8.22 -9.26
C ALA A 61 18.04 9.55 -10.00
N THR A 62 18.02 9.49 -11.35
CA THR A 62 18.10 10.70 -12.17
C THR A 62 16.82 11.56 -12.04
N PRO A 63 16.86 12.85 -12.42
CA PRO A 63 15.66 13.68 -12.42
C PRO A 63 14.50 13.10 -13.24
N GLU A 64 14.79 12.50 -14.38
CA GLU A 64 13.81 11.88 -15.27
C GLU A 64 13.19 10.62 -14.62
N GLN A 65 14.00 9.82 -13.91
CA GLN A 65 13.52 8.67 -13.15
C GLN A 65 12.62 9.11 -12.00
N ARG A 66 13.00 10.17 -11.28
CA ARG A 66 12.17 10.77 -10.21
C ARG A 66 10.82 11.19 -10.73
N GLN A 67 10.77 11.95 -11.81
CA GLN A 67 9.51 12.40 -12.40
C GLN A 67 8.59 11.25 -12.79
N LYS A 68 9.15 10.18 -13.38
CA LYS A 68 8.36 8.98 -13.73
C LYS A 68 7.81 8.26 -12.51
N ILE A 69 8.63 8.11 -11.47
CA ILE A 69 8.23 7.42 -10.23
C ILE A 69 7.18 8.25 -9.48
N ASP A 70 7.34 9.57 -9.43
CA ASP A 70 6.34 10.46 -8.83
C ASP A 70 4.98 10.32 -9.53
N ALA A 71 4.95 10.25 -10.86
CA ALA A 71 3.71 10.03 -11.61
C ALA A 71 3.06 8.66 -11.31
N ILE A 72 3.86 7.60 -11.14
CA ILE A 72 3.37 6.27 -10.74
C ILE A 72 2.76 6.33 -9.33
N VAL A 73 3.43 6.99 -8.39
CA VAL A 73 2.98 7.14 -7.01
C VAL A 73 1.69 7.97 -6.94
N GLU A 74 1.60 9.07 -7.68
CA GLU A 74 0.38 9.90 -7.77
C GLU A 74 -0.82 9.09 -8.23
N LYS A 75 -0.65 8.34 -9.31
CA LYS A 75 -1.69 7.46 -9.82
C LYS A 75 -2.11 6.42 -8.79
N ALA A 76 -1.15 5.81 -8.09
CA ALA A 76 -1.42 4.83 -7.05
C ALA A 76 -2.26 5.42 -5.90
N PHE A 77 -1.99 6.66 -5.49
CA PHE A 77 -2.78 7.36 -4.47
C PHE A 77 -4.21 7.65 -4.94
N ALA A 78 -4.38 8.12 -6.17
CA ALA A 78 -5.70 8.36 -6.73
C ALA A 78 -6.55 7.09 -6.78
N ASP A 79 -5.95 5.97 -7.16
CA ASP A 79 -6.61 4.67 -7.17
C ASP A 79 -6.91 4.16 -5.75
N HIS A 80 -5.98 4.39 -4.80
CA HIS A 80 -6.17 3.98 -3.40
C HIS A 80 -7.32 4.72 -2.71
N ALA A 81 -7.56 5.98 -3.05
CA ALA A 81 -8.68 6.74 -2.50
C ALA A 81 -10.03 6.07 -2.77
N ARG A 82 -10.22 5.46 -3.95
CA ARG A 82 -11.42 4.71 -4.31
C ARG A 82 -11.65 3.49 -3.41
N TYR A 83 -10.59 2.79 -3.02
CA TYR A 83 -10.70 1.66 -2.09
C TYR A 83 -11.12 2.12 -0.69
N GLY A 84 -10.65 3.29 -0.24
CA GLY A 84 -11.09 3.89 1.01
C GLY A 84 -12.59 4.17 1.05
N ASP A 85 -13.14 4.69 -0.05
CA ASP A 85 -14.59 4.92 -0.17
C ASP A 85 -15.38 3.62 -0.14
N GLN A 86 -14.92 2.60 -0.87
CA GLN A 86 -15.53 1.27 -0.87
C GLN A 86 -15.51 0.62 0.52
N HIS A 87 -14.40 0.72 1.26
CA HIS A 87 -14.30 0.24 2.64
C HIS A 87 -15.27 0.95 3.57
N ARG A 88 -15.40 2.28 3.48
CA ARG A 88 -16.38 3.03 4.29
C ARG A 88 -17.81 2.61 4.00
N ALA A 89 -18.15 2.39 2.72
CA ALA A 89 -19.48 1.91 2.34
C ALA A 89 -19.78 0.52 2.90
N LEU A 90 -18.81 -0.42 2.85
CA LEU A 90 -18.97 -1.76 3.45
C LEU A 90 -19.13 -1.70 4.97
N HIS A 91 -18.37 -0.81 5.63
CA HIS A 91 -18.46 -0.63 7.08
C HIS A 91 -19.85 -0.09 7.49
N GLY A 92 -20.40 0.89 6.75
CA GLY A 92 -21.77 1.38 6.97
C GLY A 92 -22.81 0.26 6.83
N GLN A 93 -22.70 -0.55 5.77
CA GLN A 93 -23.61 -1.69 5.57
C GLN A 93 -23.49 -2.75 6.67
N ALA A 94 -22.27 -2.99 7.19
CA ALA A 94 -22.09 -3.91 8.31
C ALA A 94 -22.80 -3.41 9.57
N LEU A 95 -22.69 -2.11 9.87
CA LEU A 95 -23.37 -1.50 11.01
C LEU A 95 -24.90 -1.60 10.88
N GLU A 96 -25.47 -1.36 9.68
CA GLU A 96 -26.89 -1.52 9.42
C GLU A 96 -27.37 -2.96 9.69
N ILE A 97 -26.61 -3.97 9.22
CA ILE A 97 -26.96 -5.37 9.41
C ILE A 97 -26.88 -5.76 10.91
N LEU A 98 -25.87 -5.26 11.62
CA LEU A 98 -25.63 -5.59 13.02
C LEU A 98 -26.59 -4.86 13.97
N SER A 99 -27.16 -3.71 13.57
CA SER A 99 -28.14 -2.94 14.34
C SER A 99 -29.59 -3.36 14.09
N ALA A 100 -29.84 -4.30 13.18
CA ALA A 100 -31.20 -4.79 12.90
C ALA A 100 -31.68 -5.74 14.01
N ASP A 101 -33.01 -5.82 14.24
CA ASP A 101 -33.63 -6.71 15.23
C ASP A 101 -33.22 -8.18 15.03
N VAL A 102 -33.01 -8.58 13.78
CA VAL A 102 -32.51 -9.92 13.42
C VAL A 102 -31.27 -9.75 12.54
N VAL A 103 -30.14 -10.28 13.02
CA VAL A 103 -28.86 -10.24 12.28
C VAL A 103 -28.88 -11.23 11.12
N ALA A 104 -28.88 -10.70 9.90
CA ALA A 104 -28.84 -11.49 8.67
C ALA A 104 -27.40 -11.98 8.39
N ARG A 105 -27.05 -13.18 8.87
CA ARG A 105 -25.71 -13.76 8.73
C ARG A 105 -25.28 -13.92 7.27
N SER A 106 -26.19 -14.26 6.36
CA SER A 106 -25.90 -14.34 4.93
C SER A 106 -25.41 -13.01 4.34
N ARG A 107 -26.03 -11.89 4.74
CA ARG A 107 -25.59 -10.55 4.30
C ARG A 107 -24.22 -10.18 4.85
N LEU A 108 -23.88 -10.59 6.07
CA LEU A 108 -22.51 -10.41 6.61
C LEU A 108 -21.49 -11.21 5.81
N GLU A 109 -21.83 -12.43 5.38
CA GLU A 109 -20.94 -13.24 4.54
C GLU A 109 -20.75 -12.63 3.15
N GLU A 110 -21.79 -12.04 2.55
CA GLU A 110 -21.66 -11.28 1.31
C GLU A 110 -20.75 -10.06 1.46
N LEU A 111 -20.85 -9.34 2.59
CA LEU A 111 -19.96 -8.23 2.91
C LEU A 111 -18.50 -8.70 3.03
N ARG A 112 -18.28 -9.84 3.70
CA ARG A 112 -16.95 -10.46 3.79
C ARG A 112 -16.39 -10.76 2.40
N GLY A 113 -17.19 -11.34 1.51
CA GLY A 113 -16.79 -11.61 0.13
C GLY A 113 -16.36 -10.34 -0.61
N ARG A 114 -17.16 -9.27 -0.52
CA ARG A 114 -16.83 -7.97 -1.12
C ARG A 114 -15.56 -7.34 -0.51
N HIS A 115 -15.39 -7.45 0.81
CA HIS A 115 -14.17 -6.97 1.48
C HIS A 115 -12.92 -7.69 0.96
N LEU A 116 -12.98 -9.02 0.80
CA LEU A 116 -11.87 -9.79 0.23
C LEU A 116 -11.56 -9.40 -1.22
N GLN A 117 -12.57 -9.08 -2.03
CA GLN A 117 -12.35 -8.60 -3.41
C GLN A 117 -11.62 -7.27 -3.42
N ILE A 118 -11.99 -6.31 -2.57
CA ILE A 118 -11.30 -5.01 -2.44
C ILE A 118 -9.84 -5.23 -2.02
N ALA A 119 -9.61 -6.06 -1.00
CA ALA A 119 -8.26 -6.37 -0.53
C ALA A 119 -7.41 -7.02 -1.61
N GLN A 120 -7.97 -7.94 -2.40
CA GLN A 120 -7.30 -8.58 -3.51
C GLN A 120 -6.95 -7.60 -4.64
N GLN A 121 -7.86 -6.68 -4.97
CA GLN A 121 -7.61 -5.64 -5.96
C GLN A 121 -6.48 -4.71 -5.51
N GLY A 122 -6.51 -4.25 -4.26
CA GLY A 122 -5.46 -3.40 -3.68
C GLY A 122 -4.10 -4.10 -3.67
N SER A 123 -4.05 -5.39 -3.31
CA SER A 123 -2.83 -6.19 -3.35
C SER A 123 -2.26 -6.33 -4.77
N ARG A 124 -3.09 -6.58 -5.77
CA ARG A 124 -2.64 -6.64 -7.17
C ARG A 124 -2.10 -5.30 -7.63
N GLN A 125 -2.80 -4.21 -7.30
CA GLN A 125 -2.34 -2.86 -7.65
C GLN A 125 -0.97 -2.55 -7.03
N LEU A 126 -0.76 -2.92 -5.76
CA LEU A 126 0.53 -2.76 -5.10
C LEU A 126 1.65 -3.46 -5.87
N VAL A 127 1.44 -4.72 -6.28
CA VAL A 127 2.43 -5.45 -7.08
C VAL A 127 2.71 -4.75 -8.41
N THR A 128 1.67 -4.23 -9.08
CA THR A 128 1.84 -3.46 -10.34
C THR A 128 2.67 -2.21 -10.10
N VAL A 129 2.34 -1.40 -9.09
CA VAL A 129 3.09 -0.18 -8.75
C VAL A 129 4.57 -0.48 -8.46
N LEU A 130 4.84 -1.54 -7.70
CA LEU A 130 6.21 -1.96 -7.39
C LEU A 130 6.97 -2.41 -8.65
N ALA A 131 6.32 -3.12 -9.55
CA ALA A 131 6.90 -3.53 -10.83
C ALA A 131 7.19 -2.31 -11.70
N ASP A 132 6.23 -1.39 -11.84
CA ASP A 132 6.38 -0.16 -12.64
C ASP A 132 7.54 0.70 -12.12
N ILE A 133 7.68 0.87 -10.79
CA ILE A 133 8.82 1.57 -10.19
C ILE A 133 10.14 0.83 -10.46
N ALA A 134 10.14 -0.50 -10.34
CA ALA A 134 11.34 -1.30 -10.60
C ALA A 134 11.78 -1.21 -12.06
N ASP A 135 10.86 -1.08 -13.01
CA ASP A 135 11.16 -0.94 -14.45
C ASP A 135 11.77 0.42 -14.79
N VAL A 136 11.47 1.47 -14.03
CA VAL A 136 12.11 2.79 -14.17
C VAL A 136 13.58 2.76 -13.70
N LEU A 137 13.91 1.91 -12.73
CA LEU A 137 15.23 1.82 -12.11
C LEU A 137 16.12 0.79 -12.82
N THR A 138 17.41 1.10 -12.93
CA THR A 138 18.41 0.15 -13.43
C THR A 138 18.60 -1.04 -12.46
N PRO A 139 19.12 -2.18 -12.92
CA PRO A 139 19.42 -3.30 -12.03
C PRO A 139 20.37 -2.94 -10.87
N ALA A 140 21.37 -2.09 -11.12
CA ALA A 140 22.31 -1.64 -10.09
C ALA A 140 21.62 -0.78 -9.02
N GLN A 141 20.71 0.10 -9.42
CA GLN A 141 19.90 0.92 -8.49
C GLN A 141 18.99 0.05 -7.62
N ARG A 142 18.34 -0.95 -8.21
CA ARG A 142 17.52 -1.92 -7.45
C ARG A 142 18.35 -2.72 -6.44
N GLN A 143 19.60 -3.10 -6.79
CA GLN A 143 20.50 -3.78 -5.86
C GLN A 143 20.91 -2.91 -4.68
N LYS A 144 21.17 -1.60 -4.91
CA LYS A 144 21.44 -0.64 -3.83
C LYS A 144 20.25 -0.54 -2.86
N LEU A 145 19.03 -0.46 -3.38
CA LEU A 145 17.82 -0.44 -2.56
C LEU A 145 17.66 -1.71 -1.73
N ALA A 146 17.90 -2.88 -2.33
CA ALA A 146 17.80 -4.15 -1.64
C ALA A 146 18.86 -4.28 -0.52
N ALA A 147 20.07 -3.83 -0.75
CA ALA A 147 21.14 -3.82 0.25
C ALA A 147 20.79 -2.89 1.43
N HIS A 148 20.29 -1.68 1.12
CA HIS A 148 19.86 -0.71 2.14
C HIS A 148 18.70 -1.26 2.98
N ALA A 149 17.71 -1.90 2.37
CA ALA A 149 16.59 -2.49 3.07
C ALA A 149 17.03 -3.62 4.02
N LYS A 150 17.97 -4.47 3.62
CA LYS A 150 18.53 -5.51 4.50
C LYS A 150 19.22 -4.91 5.72
N ALA A 151 20.06 -3.90 5.53
CA ALA A 151 20.79 -3.25 6.61
C ALA A 151 19.89 -2.53 7.65
N MET A 152 18.62 -2.25 7.31
CA MET A 152 17.65 -1.68 8.27
C MET A 152 16.95 -2.76 9.12
N HIS A 153 17.10 -4.04 8.78
CA HIS A 153 16.43 -5.17 9.46
C HIS A 153 17.40 -6.02 10.30
N GLU A 154 18.70 -5.72 10.23
CA GLU A 154 19.76 -6.30 11.06
C GLU A 154 20.05 -5.44 12.29
#